data_731441d1357eb6c3a8616264bc5413ab
#
_entry.id   731441d1357eb6c3a8616264bc5413ab
#
_cell.length_a   1.000
_cell.length_b   1.000
_cell.length_c   1.000
_cell.angle_alpha   90.00
_cell.angle_beta   90.00
_cell.angle_gamma   90.00
#
_symmetry.space_group_name_H-M   'P 1'
#
loop_
_entity.id
_entity.type
_entity.pdbx_description
1 polymer ?
#
loop_
_entity_poly.entity_id
_entity_poly.type
_entity_poly.pdbx_seq_one_letter_code
_entity_poly.pdbx_strand_id
1 'polypeptide(L)'
;MNTAEELDKLLTELKPRLLAYIDEADPKSSNYNPQSLGTFHEPKFLKQEFIQDDNLDEPCSETKLFEIIDKVLKYSVNTWNPGFLDKLYASNNPIGVISDILLSMLNTNSHVYTVSPVLSVLENYIGKKYASLFYENETCGGLTFSGGSWSNITSLQLARSLKYPDTKTKGNAGYKFAIYSSKHSHYSVEKAAILLGLGAENVFKVNVDDDGVMDVQELEAIIEKTKADGYTPLYVNATAGTTVFGSYDPFVEISKIAKKHNIHFHIDGSWGGNVIFSEKYKNRLNGCQYADSITVNPHKMLGIPNTCSFLLLPDVSNFQTAMSLKAPYLFHGRELGDDENYDLADGTMGCGRRSDAFKFYLGWLYYGKEGFAKRVDHAYKIMEYFVDKIKSNDDFKVVGPQSPQCLQVCFYYHPPSVSTRDNTEITRFISRKLHKLGKYLVDFSPNPVDDSQGEFFRVVFNSPTLTNEIIDDLINSIIEVGKEL
;
A
#
# COMPACT_ATOMS: atom_id res chain seq x y z
N MET A 1 27.32 -4.65 -33.02
CA MET A 1 27.25 -4.73 -31.54
C MET A 1 26.25 -5.84 -31.21
N ASN A 2 26.60 -6.78 -30.35
CA ASN A 2 25.63 -7.77 -29.89
C ASN A 2 24.78 -7.19 -28.75
N THR A 3 23.69 -7.86 -28.36
CA THR A 3 22.74 -7.36 -27.36
C THR A 3 23.38 -7.07 -26.00
N ALA A 4 24.38 -7.85 -25.59
CA ALA A 4 25.07 -7.64 -24.31
C ALA A 4 25.95 -6.39 -24.35
N GLU A 5 26.65 -6.15 -25.46
CA GLU A 5 27.47 -4.93 -25.65
C GLU A 5 26.62 -3.67 -25.72
N GLU A 6 25.44 -3.74 -26.36
CA GLU A 6 24.48 -2.63 -26.42
C GLU A 6 23.95 -2.31 -25.04
N LEU A 7 23.56 -3.34 -24.29
CA LEU A 7 23.05 -3.17 -22.91
C LEU A 7 24.13 -2.58 -21.99
N ASP A 8 25.38 -3.09 -22.08
CA ASP A 8 26.49 -2.59 -21.26
C ASP A 8 26.75 -1.11 -21.52
N LYS A 9 26.74 -0.69 -22.79
CA LYS A 9 26.90 0.70 -23.19
C LYS A 9 25.79 1.58 -22.60
N LEU A 10 24.51 1.16 -22.72
CA LEU A 10 23.37 1.91 -22.19
C LEU A 10 23.39 1.99 -20.66
N LEU A 11 23.76 0.90 -19.96
CA LEU A 11 23.91 0.87 -18.51
C LEU A 11 25.07 1.75 -18.02
N THR A 12 26.17 1.80 -18.77
CA THR A 12 27.31 2.67 -18.46
C THR A 12 26.92 4.15 -18.45
N GLU A 13 26.07 4.56 -19.39
CA GLU A 13 25.51 5.91 -19.45
C GLU A 13 24.42 6.17 -18.41
N LEU A 14 23.57 5.19 -18.14
CA LEU A 14 22.43 5.33 -17.21
C LEU A 14 22.88 5.37 -15.74
N LYS A 15 23.80 4.50 -15.35
CA LYS A 15 24.21 4.30 -13.96
C LYS A 15 24.59 5.59 -13.22
N PRO A 16 25.46 6.47 -13.75
CA PRO A 16 25.85 7.69 -13.04
C PRO A 16 24.65 8.62 -12.81
N ARG A 17 23.70 8.70 -13.75
CA ARG A 17 22.47 9.50 -13.63
C ARG A 17 21.59 9.04 -12.48
N LEU A 18 21.37 7.72 -12.40
CA LEU A 18 20.57 7.11 -11.33
C LEU A 18 21.20 7.29 -9.94
N LEU A 19 22.53 7.14 -9.86
CA LEU A 19 23.24 7.34 -8.59
C LEU A 19 23.21 8.80 -8.15
N ALA A 20 23.40 9.76 -9.07
CA ALA A 20 23.30 11.19 -8.78
C ALA A 20 21.88 11.55 -8.27
N TYR A 21 20.82 11.03 -8.92
CA TYR A 21 19.44 11.25 -8.53
C TYR A 21 19.12 10.80 -7.09
N ILE A 22 19.73 9.69 -6.65
CA ILE A 22 19.58 9.19 -5.27
C ILE A 22 20.46 9.99 -4.32
N ASP A 23 21.69 10.30 -4.72
CA ASP A 23 22.69 10.98 -3.90
C ASP A 23 22.26 12.40 -3.51
N GLU A 24 21.65 13.13 -4.45
CA GLU A 24 21.07 14.46 -4.20
C GLU A 24 19.88 14.42 -3.22
N ALA A 25 19.23 13.28 -3.04
CA ALA A 25 18.10 13.10 -2.16
C ALA A 25 18.46 12.54 -0.78
N ASP A 26 19.68 12.06 -0.56
CA ASP A 26 20.09 11.47 0.71
C ASP A 26 20.68 12.54 1.65
N PRO A 27 20.05 12.83 2.81
CA PRO A 27 20.56 13.79 3.79
C PRO A 27 21.97 13.48 4.33
N LYS A 28 22.44 12.24 4.13
CA LYS A 28 23.80 11.84 4.53
C LYS A 28 24.86 12.14 3.48
N SER A 29 24.44 12.49 2.27
CA SER A 29 25.37 12.84 1.18
C SER A 29 25.85 14.29 1.30
N SER A 30 27.11 14.51 0.91
CA SER A 30 27.64 15.87 0.72
C SER A 30 26.99 16.62 -0.45
N ASN A 31 26.32 15.91 -1.34
CA ASN A 31 25.59 16.45 -2.49
C ASN A 31 24.10 16.66 -2.21
N TYR A 32 23.65 16.45 -0.95
CA TYR A 32 22.25 16.58 -0.58
C TYR A 32 21.69 17.95 -0.96
N ASN A 33 20.59 17.92 -1.69
CA ASN A 33 19.80 19.08 -2.07
C ASN A 33 18.36 18.93 -1.52
N PRO A 34 17.95 19.71 -0.50
CA PRO A 34 16.59 19.63 0.02
C PRO A 34 15.50 19.84 -1.03
N GLN A 35 15.81 20.52 -2.14
CA GLN A 35 14.89 20.79 -3.24
C GLN A 35 14.91 19.70 -4.33
N SER A 36 15.67 18.62 -4.15
CA SER A 36 15.70 17.49 -5.09
C SER A 36 14.41 16.66 -5.10
N LEU A 37 13.43 16.99 -4.27
CA LEU A 37 12.09 16.42 -4.31
C LEU A 37 11.41 16.61 -5.68
N GLY A 38 11.72 17.67 -6.38
CA GLY A 38 11.06 18.11 -7.59
C GLY A 38 9.92 19.11 -7.29
N THR A 39 9.66 19.99 -8.24
CA THR A 39 8.64 21.04 -8.14
C THR A 39 7.38 20.66 -8.90
N PHE A 40 6.25 21.24 -8.52
CA PHE A 40 5.01 21.05 -9.26
C PHE A 40 5.08 21.71 -10.65
N HIS A 41 4.68 20.96 -11.65
CA HIS A 41 4.53 21.41 -13.04
C HIS A 41 3.11 21.16 -13.53
N GLU A 42 2.56 22.12 -14.25
CA GLU A 42 1.25 21.97 -14.90
C GLU A 42 1.30 20.91 -16.02
N PRO A 43 0.23 20.09 -16.20
CA PRO A 43 0.21 19.05 -17.25
C PRO A 43 0.49 19.60 -18.66
N LYS A 44 0.09 20.83 -18.93
CA LYS A 44 0.34 21.49 -20.24
C LYS A 44 1.84 21.66 -20.48
N PHE A 45 2.60 22.07 -19.47
CA PHE A 45 4.04 22.19 -19.56
C PHE A 45 4.71 20.83 -19.82
N LEU A 46 4.33 19.80 -19.07
CA LEU A 46 4.89 18.45 -19.25
C LEU A 46 4.57 17.87 -20.63
N LYS A 47 3.36 18.13 -21.17
CA LYS A 47 3.02 17.76 -22.56
C LYS A 47 3.92 18.44 -23.59
N GLN A 48 4.27 19.70 -23.39
CA GLN A 48 5.21 20.42 -24.26
C GLN A 48 6.61 19.82 -24.20
N GLU A 49 7.10 19.48 -22.97
CA GLU A 49 8.43 18.93 -22.77
C GLU A 49 8.64 17.51 -23.32
N PHE A 50 7.58 16.68 -23.35
CA PHE A 50 7.70 15.25 -23.65
C PHE A 50 6.97 14.77 -24.90
N ILE A 51 5.93 15.48 -25.37
CA ILE A 51 5.01 14.93 -26.39
C ILE A 51 4.91 15.81 -27.61
N GLN A 52 5.06 17.14 -27.51
CA GLN A 52 4.71 18.08 -28.59
C GLN A 52 5.55 17.87 -29.86
N ASP A 53 6.85 17.53 -29.70
CA ASP A 53 7.80 17.38 -30.81
C ASP A 53 8.28 15.92 -30.92
N ASP A 54 7.51 14.97 -30.36
CA ASP A 54 7.90 13.56 -30.33
C ASP A 54 7.41 12.84 -31.59
N ASN A 55 8.33 12.18 -32.29
CA ASN A 55 8.02 11.34 -33.44
C ASN A 55 8.42 9.90 -33.12
N LEU A 56 7.44 9.08 -32.72
CA LEU A 56 7.64 7.67 -32.40
C LEU A 56 7.77 6.78 -33.65
N ASP A 57 7.51 7.31 -34.84
CA ASP A 57 7.61 6.56 -36.08
C ASP A 57 9.06 6.44 -36.58
N GLU A 58 9.96 7.27 -36.05
CA GLU A 58 11.39 7.26 -36.39
C GLU A 58 12.28 7.01 -35.16
N PRO A 59 13.40 6.28 -35.32
CA PRO A 59 14.33 6.04 -34.23
C PRO A 59 15.03 7.34 -33.81
N CYS A 60 15.14 7.58 -32.51
CA CYS A 60 15.94 8.71 -32.01
C CYS A 60 17.43 8.32 -31.84
N SER A 61 18.29 9.34 -31.74
CA SER A 61 19.70 9.14 -31.36
C SER A 61 19.83 8.78 -29.88
N GLU A 62 20.93 8.10 -29.50
CA GLU A 62 21.24 7.83 -28.09
C GLU A 62 21.31 9.12 -27.25
N THR A 63 21.88 10.20 -27.81
CA THR A 63 21.90 11.51 -27.14
C THR A 63 20.49 11.96 -26.79
N LYS A 64 19.56 11.91 -27.76
CA LYS A 64 18.16 12.26 -27.53
C LYS A 64 17.49 11.36 -26.49
N LEU A 65 17.79 10.05 -26.52
CA LEU A 65 17.27 9.09 -25.51
C LEU A 65 17.68 9.52 -24.09
N PHE A 66 18.98 9.83 -23.88
CA PHE A 66 19.45 10.24 -22.55
C PHE A 66 18.99 11.64 -22.14
N GLU A 67 18.79 12.57 -23.07
CA GLU A 67 18.12 13.86 -22.79
C GLU A 67 16.70 13.65 -22.27
N ILE A 68 15.93 12.72 -22.85
CA ILE A 68 14.58 12.37 -22.36
C ILE A 68 14.66 11.72 -20.98
N ILE A 69 15.59 10.80 -20.73
CA ILE A 69 15.81 10.17 -19.43
C ILE A 69 16.14 11.24 -18.37
N ASP A 70 17.04 12.18 -18.68
CA ASP A 70 17.40 13.29 -17.79
C ASP A 70 16.17 14.17 -17.47
N LYS A 71 15.32 14.45 -18.46
CA LYS A 71 14.05 15.15 -18.25
C LYS A 71 13.08 14.34 -17.38
N VAL A 72 12.96 13.02 -17.58
CA VAL A 72 12.13 12.15 -16.74
C VAL A 72 12.58 12.22 -15.28
N LEU A 73 13.86 12.11 -15.00
CA LEU A 73 14.41 12.23 -13.65
C LEU A 73 14.14 13.63 -13.07
N LYS A 74 14.41 14.68 -13.84
CA LYS A 74 14.25 16.08 -13.42
C LYS A 74 12.80 16.46 -13.05
N TYR A 75 11.82 15.99 -13.83
CA TYR A 75 10.42 16.40 -13.67
C TYR A 75 9.58 15.37 -12.88
N SER A 76 10.15 14.23 -12.50
CA SER A 76 9.51 13.27 -11.61
C SER A 76 9.67 13.67 -10.14
N VAL A 77 8.67 13.33 -9.31
CA VAL A 77 8.81 13.46 -7.87
C VAL A 77 9.85 12.46 -7.37
N ASN A 78 10.90 12.95 -6.71
CA ASN A 78 11.95 12.12 -6.15
C ASN A 78 11.53 11.55 -4.79
N THR A 79 11.01 10.32 -4.78
CA THR A 79 10.55 9.64 -3.56
C THR A 79 11.69 9.22 -2.61
N TRP A 80 12.96 9.34 -3.03
CA TRP A 80 14.11 9.16 -2.15
C TRP A 80 14.34 10.37 -1.24
N ASN A 81 13.85 11.55 -1.64
CA ASN A 81 13.94 12.74 -0.83
C ASN A 81 13.05 12.62 0.42
N PRO A 82 13.54 12.88 1.65
CA PRO A 82 12.76 12.78 2.87
C PRO A 82 11.58 13.77 2.94
N GLY A 83 11.56 14.80 2.09
CA GLY A 83 10.41 15.70 1.92
C GLY A 83 9.19 15.06 1.24
N PHE A 84 9.29 13.82 0.74
CA PHE A 84 8.15 13.05 0.23
C PHE A 84 7.35 12.45 1.40
N LEU A 85 6.29 13.15 1.82
CA LEU A 85 5.47 12.84 2.99
C LEU A 85 3.97 12.70 2.65
N ASP A 86 3.67 12.47 1.37
CA ASP A 86 2.31 12.57 0.80
C ASP A 86 1.57 11.24 0.79
N LYS A 87 2.14 10.19 0.22
CA LYS A 87 1.49 8.89 0.06
C LYS A 87 2.00 7.84 1.06
N LEU A 88 1.25 6.73 1.17
CA LEU A 88 1.55 5.65 2.12
C LEU A 88 2.78 4.79 1.72
N TYR A 89 3.57 5.24 0.76
CA TYR A 89 4.87 4.69 0.38
C TYR A 89 5.91 5.80 0.39
N ALA A 90 7.18 5.44 0.41
CA ALA A 90 8.32 6.35 0.31
C ALA A 90 9.37 5.76 -0.62
N SER A 91 10.63 6.11 -0.41
CA SER A 91 11.75 5.55 -1.17
C SER A 91 11.77 4.03 -1.12
N ASN A 92 12.19 3.47 -2.21
CA ASN A 92 12.64 2.09 -2.29
C ASN A 92 13.93 1.89 -1.46
N ASN A 93 14.46 0.69 -1.43
CA ASN A 93 15.77 0.37 -0.89
C ASN A 93 16.71 -0.14 -2.00
N PRO A 94 18.05 -0.07 -1.82
CA PRO A 94 18.99 -0.47 -2.87
C PRO A 94 18.82 -1.92 -3.36
N ILE A 95 18.53 -2.86 -2.46
CA ILE A 95 18.31 -4.27 -2.86
C ILE A 95 17.02 -4.44 -3.66
N GLY A 96 16.02 -3.59 -3.41
CA GLY A 96 14.80 -3.53 -4.20
C GLY A 96 15.08 -3.12 -5.64
N VAL A 97 15.92 -2.11 -5.87
CA VAL A 97 16.34 -1.71 -7.23
C VAL A 97 17.04 -2.89 -7.94
N ILE A 98 17.96 -3.56 -7.26
CA ILE A 98 18.65 -4.75 -7.81
C ILE A 98 17.65 -5.86 -8.16
N SER A 99 16.65 -6.10 -7.32
CA SER A 99 15.63 -7.13 -7.58
C SER A 99 14.80 -6.83 -8.83
N ASP A 100 14.42 -5.58 -9.06
CA ASP A 100 13.67 -5.17 -10.26
C ASP A 100 14.53 -5.26 -11.54
N ILE A 101 15.83 -4.95 -11.46
CA ILE A 101 16.78 -5.17 -12.56
C ILE A 101 16.85 -6.66 -12.92
N LEU A 102 16.99 -7.54 -11.92
CA LEU A 102 17.01 -8.99 -12.14
C LEU A 102 15.70 -9.50 -12.75
N LEU A 103 14.55 -9.05 -12.28
CA LEU A 103 13.26 -9.41 -12.85
C LEU A 103 13.11 -8.94 -14.30
N SER A 104 13.65 -7.76 -14.63
CA SER A 104 13.66 -7.25 -16.00
C SER A 104 14.58 -8.06 -16.91
N MET A 105 15.73 -8.52 -16.41
CA MET A 105 16.65 -9.38 -17.16
C MET A 105 16.06 -10.77 -17.41
N LEU A 106 15.42 -11.36 -16.41
CA LEU A 106 14.78 -12.68 -16.54
C LEU A 106 13.57 -12.64 -17.47
N ASN A 107 12.81 -11.54 -17.46
CA ASN A 107 11.59 -11.32 -18.26
C ASN A 107 10.65 -12.53 -18.29
N THR A 108 10.45 -13.18 -17.15
CA THR A 108 9.63 -14.37 -17.02
C THR A 108 8.28 -14.05 -16.36
N ASN A 109 7.35 -14.98 -16.52
CA ASN A 109 5.99 -14.91 -15.96
C ASN A 109 5.80 -16.02 -14.92
N SER A 110 5.55 -15.67 -13.67
CA SER A 110 5.32 -16.63 -12.56
C SER A 110 3.91 -17.23 -12.57
N HIS A 111 3.41 -17.61 -13.74
CA HIS A 111 2.11 -18.26 -13.87
C HIS A 111 2.18 -19.78 -13.73
N VAL A 112 3.21 -20.41 -14.29
CA VAL A 112 3.44 -21.86 -14.19
C VAL A 112 4.91 -22.15 -13.90
N TYR A 113 5.14 -23.30 -13.24
CA TYR A 113 6.45 -23.75 -12.82
C TYR A 113 7.46 -23.87 -13.97
N THR A 114 7.03 -24.44 -15.09
CA THR A 114 7.92 -24.76 -16.23
C THR A 114 8.67 -23.58 -16.82
N VAL A 115 8.12 -22.37 -16.73
CA VAL A 115 8.75 -21.14 -17.27
C VAL A 115 9.37 -20.25 -16.20
N SER A 116 9.01 -20.48 -14.93
CA SER A 116 9.49 -19.67 -13.81
C SER A 116 9.76 -20.53 -12.55
N PRO A 117 10.57 -21.58 -12.65
CA PRO A 117 10.69 -22.56 -11.58
C PRO A 117 11.21 -21.95 -10.28
N VAL A 118 12.31 -21.21 -10.33
CA VAL A 118 12.94 -20.60 -9.14
C VAL A 118 11.98 -19.59 -8.47
N LEU A 119 11.35 -18.72 -9.27
CA LEU A 119 10.53 -17.65 -8.71
C LEU A 119 9.19 -18.18 -8.15
N SER A 120 8.64 -19.26 -8.71
CA SER A 120 7.45 -19.92 -8.16
C SER A 120 7.73 -20.57 -6.80
N VAL A 121 8.87 -21.27 -6.68
CA VAL A 121 9.30 -21.87 -5.40
C VAL A 121 9.55 -20.78 -4.36
N LEU A 122 10.22 -19.68 -4.74
CA LEU A 122 10.49 -18.57 -3.83
C LEU A 122 9.22 -17.84 -3.39
N GLU A 123 8.21 -17.72 -4.26
CA GLU A 123 6.93 -17.11 -3.87
C GLU A 123 6.20 -17.96 -2.83
N ASN A 124 6.11 -19.28 -3.02
CA ASN A 124 5.52 -20.19 -2.03
C ASN A 124 6.29 -20.09 -0.70
N TYR A 125 7.63 -20.17 -0.75
CA TYR A 125 8.46 -20.09 0.44
C TYR A 125 8.25 -18.78 1.21
N ILE A 126 8.36 -17.62 0.54
CA ILE A 126 8.24 -16.33 1.21
C ILE A 126 6.80 -16.04 1.64
N GLY A 127 5.81 -16.50 0.87
CA GLY A 127 4.39 -16.42 1.22
C GLY A 127 4.08 -17.19 2.50
N LYS A 128 4.59 -18.42 2.64
CA LYS A 128 4.48 -19.22 3.86
C LYS A 128 5.21 -18.54 5.04
N LYS A 129 6.47 -18.11 4.81
CA LYS A 129 7.27 -17.42 5.83
C LYS A 129 6.60 -16.14 6.33
N TYR A 130 5.97 -15.40 5.43
CA TYR A 130 5.28 -14.16 5.78
C TYR A 130 3.97 -14.43 6.52
N ALA A 131 3.17 -15.38 6.02
CA ALA A 131 1.93 -15.79 6.67
C ALA A 131 2.16 -16.31 8.10
N SER A 132 3.27 -17.02 8.36
CA SER A 132 3.63 -17.53 9.68
C SER A 132 3.91 -16.45 10.74
N LEU A 133 4.01 -15.18 10.35
CA LEU A 133 4.05 -14.06 11.30
C LEU A 133 2.66 -13.72 11.84
N PHE A 134 1.59 -14.06 11.12
CA PHE A 134 0.20 -13.75 11.44
C PHE A 134 -0.59 -14.97 11.92
N TYR A 135 -0.26 -16.16 11.41
CA TYR A 135 -0.94 -17.42 11.69
C TYR A 135 0.00 -18.43 12.33
N GLU A 136 -0.49 -19.20 13.29
CA GLU A 136 0.32 -20.20 14.01
C GLU A 136 0.33 -21.59 13.36
N ASN A 137 -0.51 -21.81 12.34
CA ASN A 137 -0.66 -23.11 11.68
C ASN A 137 0.33 -23.31 10.52
N GLU A 138 0.71 -24.57 10.27
CA GLU A 138 1.69 -24.93 9.25
C GLU A 138 1.17 -24.84 7.80
N THR A 139 -0.15 -24.82 7.63
CA THR A 139 -0.80 -24.75 6.31
C THR A 139 -0.92 -23.32 5.78
N CYS A 140 -0.55 -22.33 6.59
CA CYS A 140 -0.63 -20.92 6.19
C CYS A 140 0.30 -20.61 5.01
N GLY A 141 -0.09 -19.64 4.21
CA GLY A 141 0.70 -19.19 3.07
C GLY A 141 0.10 -17.95 2.41
N GLY A 142 0.68 -17.54 1.30
CA GLY A 142 0.21 -16.35 0.61
C GLY A 142 0.73 -16.24 -0.80
N LEU A 143 0.00 -15.53 -1.65
CA LEU A 143 0.37 -15.21 -3.02
C LEU A 143 0.44 -13.70 -3.22
N THR A 144 1.23 -13.28 -4.21
CA THR A 144 1.33 -11.86 -4.59
C THR A 144 0.32 -11.45 -5.64
N PHE A 145 -0.10 -10.19 -5.54
CA PHE A 145 -1.04 -9.52 -6.44
C PHE A 145 -0.55 -8.12 -6.78
N SER A 146 -1.06 -7.54 -7.87
CA SER A 146 -0.68 -6.22 -8.39
C SER A 146 -1.23 -5.06 -7.54
N GLY A 147 -0.98 -5.10 -6.24
CA GLY A 147 -1.37 -4.09 -5.25
C GLY A 147 -2.54 -4.52 -4.36
N GLY A 148 -2.70 -3.83 -3.21
CA GLY A 148 -3.66 -4.19 -2.17
C GLY A 148 -5.12 -4.24 -2.64
N SER A 149 -5.51 -3.41 -3.61
CA SER A 149 -6.85 -3.48 -4.19
C SER A 149 -7.13 -4.83 -4.86
N TRP A 150 -6.15 -5.38 -5.59
CA TRP A 150 -6.29 -6.70 -6.20
C TRP A 150 -6.29 -7.83 -5.17
N SER A 151 -5.49 -7.69 -4.10
CA SER A 151 -5.55 -8.62 -2.97
C SER A 151 -6.93 -8.60 -2.30
N ASN A 152 -7.52 -7.43 -2.07
CA ASN A 152 -8.85 -7.29 -1.48
C ASN A 152 -9.97 -7.83 -2.41
N ILE A 153 -9.89 -7.59 -3.73
CA ILE A 153 -10.83 -8.15 -4.69
C ILE A 153 -10.74 -9.68 -4.68
N THR A 154 -9.52 -10.22 -4.67
CA THR A 154 -9.27 -11.67 -4.62
C THR A 154 -9.80 -12.27 -3.32
N SER A 155 -9.63 -11.61 -2.17
CA SER A 155 -10.15 -12.09 -0.89
C SER A 155 -11.68 -12.19 -0.87
N LEU A 156 -12.38 -11.20 -1.45
CA LEU A 156 -13.84 -11.22 -1.56
C LEU A 156 -14.33 -12.33 -2.51
N GLN A 157 -13.64 -12.52 -3.66
CA GLN A 157 -13.93 -13.64 -4.57
C GLN A 157 -13.68 -14.99 -3.90
N LEU A 158 -12.58 -15.11 -3.16
CA LEU A 158 -12.23 -16.30 -2.40
C LEU A 158 -13.31 -16.61 -1.36
N ALA A 159 -13.73 -15.62 -0.58
CA ALA A 159 -14.82 -15.75 0.39
C ALA A 159 -16.10 -16.28 -0.24
N ARG A 160 -16.51 -15.73 -1.39
CA ARG A 160 -17.69 -16.16 -2.12
C ARG A 160 -17.57 -17.62 -2.60
N SER A 161 -16.43 -17.95 -3.22
CA SER A 161 -16.24 -19.30 -3.78
C SER A 161 -16.11 -20.39 -2.73
N LEU A 162 -15.51 -20.10 -1.57
CA LEU A 162 -15.37 -21.06 -0.47
C LEU A 162 -16.67 -21.28 0.28
N LYS A 163 -17.41 -20.20 0.59
CA LYS A 163 -18.65 -20.31 1.36
C LYS A 163 -19.86 -20.73 0.50
N TYR A 164 -19.84 -20.36 -0.78
CA TYR A 164 -20.93 -20.63 -1.74
C TYR A 164 -20.35 -21.18 -3.07
N PRO A 165 -19.87 -22.45 -3.09
CA PRO A 165 -19.15 -23.03 -4.23
C PRO A 165 -19.94 -23.07 -5.53
N ASP A 166 -21.27 -23.13 -5.47
CA ASP A 166 -22.16 -23.12 -6.64
C ASP A 166 -22.10 -21.78 -7.40
N THR A 167 -21.63 -20.71 -6.75
CA THR A 167 -21.43 -19.41 -7.41
C THR A 167 -20.35 -19.44 -8.49
N LYS A 168 -19.43 -20.40 -8.47
CA LYS A 168 -18.42 -20.60 -9.54
C LYS A 168 -19.06 -20.94 -10.89
N THR A 169 -20.21 -21.61 -10.89
CA THR A 169 -20.88 -22.04 -12.11
C THR A 169 -22.20 -21.32 -12.40
N LYS A 170 -22.88 -20.85 -11.36
CA LYS A 170 -24.20 -20.23 -11.46
C LYS A 170 -24.20 -18.71 -11.22
N GLY A 171 -23.02 -18.10 -11.10
CA GLY A 171 -22.93 -16.70 -10.69
C GLY A 171 -23.42 -16.52 -9.25
N ASN A 172 -24.17 -15.45 -8.95
CA ASN A 172 -24.69 -15.23 -7.61
C ASN A 172 -25.84 -16.20 -7.22
N ALA A 173 -26.31 -17.03 -8.13
CA ALA A 173 -27.26 -18.13 -7.90
C ALA A 173 -28.53 -17.76 -7.08
N GLY A 174 -28.94 -16.50 -7.12
CA GLY A 174 -30.08 -16.00 -6.34
C GLY A 174 -29.72 -15.50 -4.93
N TYR A 175 -28.48 -15.63 -4.49
CA TYR A 175 -28.02 -15.02 -3.26
C TYR A 175 -28.00 -13.49 -3.36
N LYS A 176 -28.52 -12.84 -2.32
CA LYS A 176 -28.41 -11.40 -2.12
C LYS A 176 -27.33 -11.15 -1.07
N PHE A 177 -26.07 -11.15 -1.51
CA PHE A 177 -24.94 -11.04 -0.60
C PHE A 177 -24.84 -9.70 0.09
N ALA A 178 -24.49 -9.69 1.39
CA ALA A 178 -24.15 -8.52 2.17
C ALA A 178 -22.66 -8.53 2.54
N ILE A 179 -22.01 -7.39 2.36
CA ILE A 179 -20.62 -7.11 2.67
C ILE A 179 -20.58 -5.99 3.70
N TYR A 180 -19.75 -6.10 4.72
CA TYR A 180 -19.66 -5.13 5.81
C TYR A 180 -18.27 -4.52 5.87
N SER A 181 -18.19 -3.19 6.03
CA SER A 181 -16.91 -2.48 6.17
C SER A 181 -17.11 -1.18 6.92
N SER A 182 -16.08 -0.68 7.61
CA SER A 182 -16.18 0.63 8.24
C SER A 182 -16.32 1.75 7.20
N LYS A 183 -16.84 2.90 7.61
CA LYS A 183 -16.86 4.12 6.78
C LYS A 183 -15.44 4.56 6.36
N HIS A 184 -14.43 4.22 7.15
CA HIS A 184 -13.03 4.54 6.88
C HIS A 184 -12.27 3.45 6.13
N SER A 185 -12.93 2.34 5.74
CA SER A 185 -12.32 1.31 4.92
C SER A 185 -11.96 1.85 3.54
N HIS A 186 -10.94 1.25 2.94
CA HIS A 186 -10.48 1.63 1.61
C HIS A 186 -11.56 1.36 0.56
N TYR A 187 -11.73 2.27 -0.40
CA TYR A 187 -12.72 2.18 -1.49
C TYR A 187 -12.62 0.89 -2.34
N SER A 188 -11.52 0.15 -2.23
CA SER A 188 -11.34 -1.15 -2.91
C SER A 188 -12.39 -2.19 -2.54
N VAL A 189 -13.01 -2.10 -1.36
CA VAL A 189 -14.09 -3.01 -0.94
C VAL A 189 -15.33 -2.79 -1.83
N GLU A 190 -15.72 -1.54 -2.04
CA GLU A 190 -16.84 -1.22 -2.95
C GLU A 190 -16.51 -1.58 -4.40
N LYS A 191 -15.27 -1.26 -4.85
CA LYS A 191 -14.82 -1.68 -6.19
C LYS A 191 -14.82 -3.19 -6.37
N ALA A 192 -14.44 -3.94 -5.34
CA ALA A 192 -14.51 -5.41 -5.36
C ALA A 192 -15.96 -5.88 -5.55
N ALA A 193 -16.90 -5.30 -4.80
CA ALA A 193 -18.31 -5.62 -4.94
C ALA A 193 -18.85 -5.31 -6.35
N ILE A 194 -18.47 -4.17 -6.95
CA ILE A 194 -18.84 -3.79 -8.31
C ILE A 194 -18.27 -4.80 -9.32
N LEU A 195 -16.95 -5.05 -9.27
CA LEU A 195 -16.26 -5.90 -10.24
C LEU A 195 -16.74 -7.36 -10.20
N LEU A 196 -17.11 -7.85 -9.01
CA LEU A 196 -17.62 -9.20 -8.84
C LEU A 196 -19.15 -9.31 -9.07
N GLY A 197 -19.80 -8.23 -9.51
CA GLY A 197 -21.24 -8.21 -9.79
C GLY A 197 -22.12 -8.36 -8.54
N LEU A 198 -21.58 -7.99 -7.38
CA LEU A 198 -22.31 -8.00 -6.09
C LEU A 198 -23.07 -6.69 -5.86
N GLY A 199 -22.62 -5.58 -6.45
CA GLY A 199 -23.22 -4.25 -6.33
C GLY A 199 -22.69 -3.46 -5.11
N ALA A 200 -22.40 -2.16 -5.32
CA ALA A 200 -21.88 -1.28 -4.28
C ALA A 200 -22.91 -1.04 -3.14
N GLU A 201 -24.20 -1.02 -3.45
CA GLU A 201 -25.28 -0.86 -2.47
C GLU A 201 -25.37 -2.00 -1.46
N ASN A 202 -24.74 -3.15 -1.76
CA ASN A 202 -24.66 -4.31 -0.89
C ASN A 202 -23.43 -4.27 0.04
N VAL A 203 -22.65 -3.18 0.01
CA VAL A 203 -21.58 -2.88 0.95
C VAL A 203 -22.14 -1.97 2.05
N PHE A 204 -22.48 -2.56 3.19
CA PHE A 204 -23.02 -1.88 4.34
C PHE A 204 -21.92 -1.22 5.15
N LYS A 205 -22.00 0.11 5.28
CA LYS A 205 -20.99 0.89 6.00
C LYS A 205 -21.35 0.95 7.49
N VAL A 206 -20.37 0.55 8.30
CA VAL A 206 -20.44 0.64 9.76
C VAL A 206 -19.82 1.96 10.21
N ASN A 207 -20.43 2.66 11.15
CA ASN A 207 -19.90 3.88 11.73
C ASN A 207 -18.57 3.61 12.44
N VAL A 208 -17.85 4.69 12.70
CA VAL A 208 -16.60 4.69 13.46
C VAL A 208 -16.71 5.70 14.59
N ASP A 209 -15.90 5.53 15.62
CA ASP A 209 -15.70 6.52 16.66
C ASP A 209 -14.83 7.71 16.18
N ASP A 210 -14.52 8.65 17.09
CA ASP A 210 -13.73 9.84 16.80
C ASP A 210 -12.28 9.53 16.42
N ASP A 211 -11.78 8.35 16.82
CA ASP A 211 -10.47 7.83 16.45
C ASP A 211 -10.48 7.04 15.13
N GLY A 212 -11.64 6.89 14.50
CA GLY A 212 -11.82 6.19 13.23
C GLY A 212 -11.87 4.67 13.35
N VAL A 213 -12.16 4.13 14.52
CA VAL A 213 -12.26 2.69 14.81
C VAL A 213 -13.69 2.20 14.59
N MET A 214 -13.87 1.05 13.96
CA MET A 214 -15.19 0.46 13.66
C MET A 214 -16.02 0.21 14.93
N ASP A 215 -17.28 0.66 14.92
CA ASP A 215 -18.26 0.34 15.97
C ASP A 215 -18.76 -1.11 15.82
N VAL A 216 -18.27 -1.99 16.70
CA VAL A 216 -18.62 -3.42 16.66
C VAL A 216 -20.07 -3.71 17.07
N GLN A 217 -20.70 -2.84 17.86
CA GLN A 217 -22.10 -3.00 18.26
C GLN A 217 -23.00 -2.70 17.07
N GLU A 218 -22.69 -1.62 16.35
CA GLU A 218 -23.40 -1.30 15.11
C GLU A 218 -23.15 -2.35 14.02
N LEU A 219 -21.93 -2.89 13.90
CA LEU A 219 -21.65 -3.99 12.98
C LEU A 219 -22.61 -5.16 13.20
N GLU A 220 -22.75 -5.62 14.43
CA GLU A 220 -23.65 -6.74 14.77
C GLU A 220 -25.12 -6.40 14.49
N ALA A 221 -25.56 -5.18 14.83
CA ALA A 221 -26.92 -4.72 14.55
C ALA A 221 -27.23 -4.68 13.04
N ILE A 222 -26.29 -4.19 12.22
CA ILE A 222 -26.44 -4.15 10.76
C ILE A 222 -26.49 -5.58 10.18
N ILE A 223 -25.70 -6.52 10.67
CA ILE A 223 -25.73 -7.92 10.25
C ILE A 223 -27.12 -8.54 10.53
N GLU A 224 -27.64 -8.37 11.73
CA GLU A 224 -28.96 -8.92 12.09
C GLU A 224 -30.07 -8.29 11.26
N LYS A 225 -30.02 -6.98 11.04
CA LYS A 225 -30.98 -6.27 10.19
C LYS A 225 -30.95 -6.79 8.75
N THR A 226 -29.77 -6.89 8.15
CA THR A 226 -29.64 -7.33 6.75
C THR A 226 -30.11 -8.78 6.58
N LYS A 227 -29.87 -9.66 7.56
CA LYS A 227 -30.44 -11.02 7.58
C LYS A 227 -31.95 -10.99 7.60
N ALA A 228 -32.57 -10.17 8.45
CA ALA A 228 -34.02 -10.01 8.49
C ALA A 228 -34.60 -9.49 7.17
N ASP A 229 -33.84 -8.64 6.46
CA ASP A 229 -34.18 -8.10 5.13
C ASP A 229 -33.90 -9.08 3.98
N GLY A 230 -33.52 -10.35 4.28
CA GLY A 230 -33.33 -11.41 3.32
C GLY A 230 -31.95 -11.42 2.64
N TYR A 231 -30.97 -10.69 3.15
CA TYR A 231 -29.60 -10.77 2.67
C TYR A 231 -28.85 -12.01 3.21
N THR A 232 -27.86 -12.43 2.48
CA THR A 232 -26.91 -13.48 2.86
C THR A 232 -25.60 -12.82 3.29
N PRO A 233 -25.27 -12.76 4.59
CA PRO A 233 -23.99 -12.23 5.06
C PRO A 233 -22.82 -13.03 4.46
N LEU A 234 -21.87 -12.33 3.82
CA LEU A 234 -20.75 -12.97 3.13
C LEU A 234 -19.40 -12.61 3.75
N TYR A 235 -19.17 -11.32 4.00
CA TYR A 235 -17.82 -10.82 4.18
C TYR A 235 -17.82 -9.60 5.11
N VAL A 236 -16.90 -9.56 6.07
CA VAL A 236 -16.58 -8.37 6.86
C VAL A 236 -15.12 -7.99 6.64
N ASN A 237 -14.90 -6.71 6.28
CA ASN A 237 -13.59 -6.12 6.12
C ASN A 237 -13.27 -5.25 7.34
N ALA A 238 -12.29 -5.66 8.13
CA ALA A 238 -11.63 -4.81 9.12
C ALA A 238 -10.35 -4.22 8.53
N THR A 239 -9.89 -3.10 9.08
CA THR A 239 -8.71 -2.40 8.56
C THR A 239 -7.61 -2.32 9.64
N ALA A 240 -6.38 -2.66 9.26
CA ALA A 240 -5.18 -2.43 10.05
C ALA A 240 -4.41 -1.23 9.47
N GLY A 241 -4.64 -0.04 10.02
CA GLY A 241 -4.13 1.22 9.51
C GLY A 241 -5.01 1.81 8.40
N THR A 242 -6.07 2.52 8.77
CA THR A 242 -6.95 3.21 7.79
C THR A 242 -6.16 4.26 7.00
N THR A 243 -6.60 4.54 5.76
CA THR A 243 -5.86 5.43 4.84
C THR A 243 -5.74 6.86 5.37
N VAL A 244 -6.73 7.36 6.10
CA VAL A 244 -6.73 8.75 6.61
C VAL A 244 -6.16 8.81 8.02
N PHE A 245 -6.77 8.17 9.00
CA PHE A 245 -6.36 8.28 10.40
C PHE A 245 -5.32 7.25 10.86
N GLY A 246 -5.11 6.17 10.10
CA GLY A 246 -4.20 5.09 10.50
C GLY A 246 -4.75 4.20 11.61
N SER A 247 -6.04 4.21 11.82
CA SER A 247 -6.71 3.47 12.89
C SER A 247 -6.72 1.97 12.64
N TYR A 248 -6.72 1.19 13.71
CA TYR A 248 -6.84 -0.28 13.68
C TYR A 248 -8.19 -0.68 14.24
N ASP A 249 -8.93 -1.47 13.49
CA ASP A 249 -10.23 -2.00 13.94
C ASP A 249 -10.05 -3.07 15.04
N PRO A 250 -11.06 -3.32 15.88
CA PRO A 250 -10.97 -4.26 17.00
C PRO A 250 -11.14 -5.71 16.53
N PHE A 251 -10.05 -6.33 16.03
CA PHE A 251 -10.06 -7.64 15.35
C PHE A 251 -10.61 -8.77 16.20
N VAL A 252 -10.34 -8.79 17.52
CA VAL A 252 -10.84 -9.83 18.43
C VAL A 252 -12.36 -9.82 18.50
N GLU A 253 -12.95 -8.64 18.62
CA GLU A 253 -14.40 -8.46 18.72
C GLU A 253 -15.08 -8.77 17.38
N ILE A 254 -14.53 -8.26 16.29
CA ILE A 254 -15.05 -8.51 14.93
C ILE A 254 -14.97 -10.01 14.62
N SER A 255 -13.90 -10.70 15.00
CA SER A 255 -13.75 -12.15 14.78
C SER A 255 -14.85 -12.97 15.46
N LYS A 256 -15.25 -12.59 16.66
CA LYS A 256 -16.35 -13.25 17.39
C LYS A 256 -17.68 -13.09 16.66
N ILE A 257 -17.97 -11.87 16.18
CA ILE A 257 -19.18 -11.57 15.41
C ILE A 257 -19.15 -12.34 14.08
N ALA A 258 -18.05 -12.30 13.34
CA ALA A 258 -17.89 -13.02 12.08
C ALA A 258 -18.10 -14.53 12.26
N LYS A 259 -17.52 -15.12 13.29
CA LYS A 259 -17.71 -16.54 13.64
C LYS A 259 -19.17 -16.86 14.01
N LYS A 260 -19.82 -16.05 14.84
CA LYS A 260 -21.22 -16.19 15.23
C LYS A 260 -22.16 -16.25 14.02
N HIS A 261 -21.91 -15.41 13.02
CA HIS A 261 -22.77 -15.28 11.84
C HIS A 261 -22.26 -16.06 10.62
N ASN A 262 -21.16 -16.84 10.76
CA ASN A 262 -20.50 -17.59 9.69
C ASN A 262 -20.11 -16.71 8.49
N ILE A 263 -19.56 -15.53 8.75
CA ILE A 263 -19.10 -14.55 7.76
C ILE A 263 -17.59 -14.71 7.55
N HIS A 264 -17.09 -14.52 6.31
CA HIS A 264 -15.66 -14.46 6.05
C HIS A 264 -15.06 -13.19 6.66
N PHE A 265 -14.09 -13.35 7.54
CA PHE A 265 -13.40 -12.26 8.21
C PHE A 265 -12.08 -11.94 7.49
N HIS A 266 -12.03 -10.78 6.86
CA HIS A 266 -10.84 -10.26 6.19
C HIS A 266 -10.26 -9.05 6.94
N ILE A 267 -8.93 -8.96 6.96
CA ILE A 267 -8.21 -7.78 7.43
C ILE A 267 -7.47 -7.12 6.26
N ASP A 268 -7.84 -5.91 5.91
CA ASP A 268 -7.03 -5.05 5.06
C ASP A 268 -5.89 -4.42 5.87
N GLY A 269 -4.77 -5.11 5.91
CA GLY A 269 -3.51 -4.68 6.50
C GLY A 269 -2.55 -4.06 5.48
N SER A 270 -3.04 -3.60 4.33
CA SER A 270 -2.24 -3.03 3.24
C SER A 270 -1.28 -1.95 3.74
N TRP A 271 -1.68 -1.15 4.71
CA TRP A 271 -0.84 -0.13 5.29
C TRP A 271 -0.18 -0.58 6.59
N GLY A 272 -0.97 -0.86 7.62
CA GLY A 272 -0.47 -1.12 8.97
C GLY A 272 -0.06 -2.55 9.25
N GLY A 273 -0.30 -3.51 8.35
CA GLY A 273 0.01 -4.92 8.60
C GLY A 273 1.50 -5.21 8.80
N ASN A 274 2.37 -4.41 8.21
CA ASN A 274 3.82 -4.59 8.34
C ASN A 274 4.39 -4.19 9.71
N VAL A 275 3.59 -3.61 10.59
CA VAL A 275 3.97 -3.40 12.00
C VAL A 275 4.29 -4.70 12.72
N ILE A 276 3.90 -5.85 12.15
CA ILE A 276 4.22 -7.22 12.64
C ILE A 276 5.74 -7.45 12.81
N PHE A 277 6.59 -6.75 12.09
CA PHE A 277 8.05 -6.84 12.23
C PHE A 277 8.58 -6.18 13.49
N SER A 278 7.87 -5.20 14.07
CA SER A 278 8.27 -4.49 15.27
C SER A 278 7.76 -5.18 16.53
N GLU A 279 8.65 -5.62 17.39
CA GLU A 279 8.29 -6.18 18.71
C GLU A 279 7.58 -5.13 19.59
N LYS A 280 7.87 -3.82 19.37
CA LYS A 280 7.29 -2.71 20.13
C LYS A 280 5.83 -2.41 19.73
N TYR A 281 5.49 -2.58 18.44
CA TYR A 281 4.20 -2.14 17.92
C TYR A 281 3.31 -3.25 17.36
N LYS A 282 3.80 -4.51 17.25
CA LYS A 282 3.03 -5.65 16.69
C LYS A 282 1.73 -5.97 17.43
N ASN A 283 1.61 -5.56 18.70
CA ASN A 283 0.39 -5.75 19.50
C ASN A 283 -0.84 -5.03 18.92
N ARG A 284 -0.64 -4.06 18.02
CA ARG A 284 -1.71 -3.41 17.24
C ARG A 284 -2.46 -4.38 16.34
N LEU A 285 -1.84 -5.53 16.01
CA LEU A 285 -2.42 -6.61 15.23
C LEU A 285 -3.04 -7.73 16.10
N ASN A 286 -3.22 -7.50 17.41
CA ASN A 286 -3.83 -8.51 18.28
C ASN A 286 -5.21 -8.94 17.76
N GLY A 287 -5.41 -10.26 17.57
CA GLY A 287 -6.62 -10.82 16.98
C GLY A 287 -6.52 -11.09 15.45
N CYS A 288 -5.44 -10.66 14.79
CA CYS A 288 -5.28 -10.90 13.34
C CYS A 288 -5.20 -12.39 12.99
N GLN A 289 -4.73 -13.23 13.92
CA GLN A 289 -4.67 -14.68 13.74
C GLN A 289 -6.02 -15.37 13.54
N TYR A 290 -7.12 -14.68 13.84
CA TYR A 290 -8.48 -15.19 13.67
C TYR A 290 -9.07 -14.85 12.29
N ALA A 291 -8.35 -14.08 11.45
CA ALA A 291 -8.85 -13.73 10.13
C ALA A 291 -8.76 -14.90 9.14
N ASP A 292 -9.80 -15.02 8.30
CA ASP A 292 -9.81 -15.98 7.18
C ASP A 292 -8.88 -15.55 6.04
N SER A 293 -8.54 -14.25 5.97
CA SER A 293 -7.56 -13.70 5.03
C SER A 293 -7.03 -12.35 5.48
N ILE A 294 -5.78 -12.04 5.12
CA ILE A 294 -5.13 -10.75 5.43
C ILE A 294 -4.42 -10.23 4.18
N THR A 295 -4.71 -8.99 3.79
CA THR A 295 -3.92 -8.27 2.78
C THR A 295 -2.80 -7.50 3.46
N VAL A 296 -1.55 -7.60 2.98
CA VAL A 296 -0.42 -6.82 3.48
C VAL A 296 0.47 -6.38 2.33
N ASN A 297 0.94 -5.10 2.36
CA ASN A 297 1.75 -4.53 1.29
C ASN A 297 3.18 -4.19 1.75
N PRO A 298 4.18 -5.05 1.52
CA PRO A 298 5.58 -4.70 1.75
C PRO A 298 6.05 -3.44 1.03
N HIS A 299 5.46 -3.11 -0.12
CA HIS A 299 5.78 -1.91 -0.90
C HIS A 299 5.35 -0.58 -0.26
N LYS A 300 4.58 -0.63 0.85
CA LYS A 300 4.25 0.56 1.64
C LYS A 300 5.28 0.74 2.76
N MET A 301 5.00 0.22 3.95
CA MET A 301 5.79 0.46 5.17
C MET A 301 7.25 -0.06 5.07
N LEU A 302 7.50 -1.15 4.35
CA LEU A 302 8.84 -1.75 4.27
C LEU A 302 9.71 -1.22 3.12
N GLY A 303 9.17 -0.39 2.22
CA GLY A 303 9.93 0.19 1.11
C GLY A 303 10.41 -0.83 0.10
N ILE A 304 9.68 -1.92 -0.10
CA ILE A 304 9.88 -2.83 -1.22
C ILE A 304 9.35 -2.16 -2.50
N PRO A 305 9.96 -2.36 -3.69
CA PRO A 305 9.48 -1.72 -4.91
C PRO A 305 8.00 -1.98 -5.20
N ASN A 306 7.27 -0.95 -5.61
CA ASN A 306 5.89 -1.07 -6.11
C ASN A 306 5.84 -1.92 -7.38
N THR A 307 4.92 -2.87 -7.52
CA THR A 307 3.96 -3.33 -6.53
C THR A 307 4.47 -4.59 -5.83
N CYS A 308 4.19 -4.76 -4.54
CA CYS A 308 4.42 -6.01 -3.82
C CYS A 308 3.33 -6.10 -2.74
N SER A 309 2.26 -6.83 -3.03
CA SER A 309 1.10 -7.00 -2.15
C SER A 309 0.83 -8.49 -1.99
N PHE A 310 0.72 -8.94 -0.76
CA PHE A 310 0.35 -10.31 -0.45
C PHE A 310 -1.10 -10.39 0.04
N LEU A 311 -1.80 -11.44 -0.40
CA LEU A 311 -2.95 -11.98 0.29
C LEU A 311 -2.49 -13.22 1.04
N LEU A 312 -2.64 -13.21 2.35
CA LEU A 312 -2.22 -14.28 3.26
C LEU A 312 -3.45 -15.04 3.76
N LEU A 313 -3.35 -16.36 3.81
CA LEU A 313 -4.41 -17.26 4.24
C LEU A 313 -3.90 -18.19 5.35
N PRO A 314 -4.76 -18.60 6.31
CA PRO A 314 -4.44 -19.66 7.26
C PRO A 314 -4.30 -21.05 6.60
N ASP A 315 -4.91 -21.24 5.43
CA ASP A 315 -4.74 -22.44 4.61
C ASP A 315 -4.56 -22.03 3.16
N VAL A 316 -3.32 -22.17 2.66
CA VAL A 316 -2.93 -21.75 1.30
C VAL A 316 -3.65 -22.54 0.21
N SER A 317 -4.11 -23.77 0.48
CA SER A 317 -4.87 -24.61 -0.47
C SER A 317 -6.21 -23.98 -0.88
N ASN A 318 -6.71 -23.04 -0.07
CA ASN A 318 -7.93 -22.32 -0.36
C ASN A 318 -7.83 -21.43 -1.62
N PHE A 319 -6.63 -21.02 -2.04
CA PHE A 319 -6.46 -20.33 -3.33
C PHE A 319 -6.91 -21.21 -4.48
N GLN A 320 -6.42 -22.46 -4.55
CA GLN A 320 -6.83 -23.41 -5.59
C GLN A 320 -8.30 -23.78 -5.46
N THR A 321 -8.77 -24.11 -4.26
CA THR A 321 -10.18 -24.45 -4.02
C THR A 321 -11.12 -23.37 -4.55
N ALA A 322 -10.79 -22.11 -4.32
CA ALA A 322 -11.61 -20.98 -4.74
C ALA A 322 -11.50 -20.64 -6.23
N MET A 323 -10.27 -20.69 -6.80
CA MET A 323 -9.97 -20.08 -8.10
C MET A 323 -9.77 -21.09 -9.23
N SER A 324 -9.30 -22.32 -8.92
CA SER A 324 -8.91 -23.28 -9.97
C SER A 324 -10.01 -23.54 -10.97
N LEU A 325 -9.62 -23.57 -12.23
CA LEU A 325 -10.41 -24.02 -13.37
C LEU A 325 -9.58 -25.04 -14.17
N LYS A 326 -10.26 -25.97 -14.84
CA LYS A 326 -9.60 -26.97 -15.70
C LYS A 326 -8.96 -26.27 -16.91
N ALA A 327 -7.63 -26.18 -16.93
CA ALA A 327 -6.83 -25.69 -18.06
C ALA A 327 -5.69 -26.67 -18.37
N PRO A 328 -5.98 -27.87 -18.94
CA PRO A 328 -4.98 -28.92 -19.09
C PRO A 328 -3.83 -28.58 -20.05
N TYR A 329 -4.01 -27.55 -20.88
CA TYR A 329 -2.95 -27.05 -21.76
C TYR A 329 -1.93 -26.15 -21.03
N LEU A 330 -2.22 -25.74 -19.79
CA LEU A 330 -1.40 -24.78 -19.04
C LEU A 330 -0.82 -25.41 -17.77
N PHE A 331 -1.60 -26.17 -17.00
CA PHE A 331 -1.22 -26.67 -15.69
C PHE A 331 -0.76 -28.14 -15.80
N HIS A 332 0.56 -28.35 -15.72
CA HIS A 332 1.22 -29.65 -15.80
C HIS A 332 1.90 -30.06 -14.48
N GLY A 333 1.91 -29.20 -13.48
CA GLY A 333 2.73 -29.31 -12.27
C GLY A 333 2.42 -30.50 -11.36
N ARG A 334 1.26 -31.16 -11.50
CA ARG A 334 0.88 -32.35 -10.71
C ARG A 334 1.74 -33.59 -11.01
N GLU A 335 2.53 -33.57 -12.07
CA GLU A 335 3.42 -34.69 -12.47
C GLU A 335 4.80 -34.62 -11.78
N LEU A 336 5.10 -33.53 -11.03
CA LEU A 336 6.42 -33.27 -10.47
C LEU A 336 6.71 -33.98 -9.13
N GLY A 337 5.74 -34.69 -8.57
CA GLY A 337 5.92 -35.54 -7.37
C GLY A 337 6.09 -34.77 -6.06
N ASP A 338 5.73 -33.50 -6.02
CA ASP A 338 5.66 -32.66 -4.83
C ASP A 338 4.19 -32.39 -4.46
N ASP A 339 3.90 -32.31 -3.17
CA ASP A 339 2.54 -32.02 -2.67
C ASP A 339 2.16 -30.53 -2.82
N GLU A 340 3.15 -29.64 -3.07
CA GLU A 340 2.91 -28.21 -3.25
C GLU A 340 2.56 -27.86 -4.71
N ASN A 341 1.67 -26.88 -4.88
CA ASN A 341 1.36 -26.34 -6.21
C ASN A 341 2.27 -25.17 -6.56
N TYR A 342 3.05 -25.33 -7.62
CA TYR A 342 3.93 -24.30 -8.16
C TYR A 342 3.38 -23.64 -9.43
N ASP A 343 2.24 -24.09 -9.96
CA ASP A 343 1.50 -23.43 -11.03
C ASP A 343 0.59 -22.34 -10.42
N LEU A 344 1.21 -21.22 -10.05
CA LEU A 344 0.61 -20.20 -9.17
C LEU A 344 -0.62 -19.52 -9.80
N ALA A 345 -0.74 -19.49 -11.13
CA ALA A 345 -1.91 -18.95 -11.79
C ALA A 345 -3.18 -19.77 -11.53
N ASP A 346 -3.06 -21.05 -11.16
CA ASP A 346 -4.21 -21.88 -10.76
C ASP A 346 -4.89 -21.39 -9.46
N GLY A 347 -4.15 -20.64 -8.63
CA GLY A 347 -4.65 -20.01 -7.41
C GLY A 347 -5.02 -18.53 -7.55
N THR A 348 -5.04 -17.96 -8.77
CA THR A 348 -5.28 -16.53 -8.99
C THR A 348 -6.36 -16.28 -10.03
N MET A 349 -6.94 -15.06 -10.06
CA MET A 349 -7.96 -14.70 -11.05
C MET A 349 -7.38 -14.41 -12.44
N GLY A 350 -6.10 -14.06 -12.52
CA GLY A 350 -5.41 -13.70 -13.77
C GLY A 350 -4.27 -14.65 -14.07
N CYS A 351 -3.99 -14.92 -15.34
CA CYS A 351 -2.90 -15.80 -15.74
C CYS A 351 -1.54 -15.11 -15.61
N GLY A 352 -1.38 -13.93 -16.22
CA GLY A 352 -0.10 -13.21 -16.21
C GLY A 352 0.25 -12.65 -14.82
N ARG A 353 1.45 -13.02 -14.30
CA ARG A 353 1.91 -12.64 -12.96
C ARG A 353 3.37 -12.21 -12.99
N ARG A 354 3.66 -11.01 -12.47
CA ARG A 354 5.02 -10.58 -12.17
C ARG A 354 5.47 -11.22 -10.86
N SER A 355 6.73 -11.63 -10.77
CA SER A 355 7.31 -12.28 -9.59
C SER A 355 7.62 -11.27 -8.46
N ASP A 356 6.64 -10.52 -8.01
CA ASP A 356 6.81 -9.46 -7.01
C ASP A 356 7.28 -9.99 -5.65
N ALA A 357 6.98 -11.25 -5.33
CA ALA A 357 7.48 -11.95 -4.13
C ALA A 357 9.01 -11.96 -4.05
N PHE A 358 9.71 -12.05 -5.18
CA PHE A 358 11.17 -12.08 -5.25
C PHE A 358 11.80 -10.80 -4.69
N LYS A 359 11.17 -9.64 -4.90
CA LYS A 359 11.62 -8.36 -4.34
C LYS A 359 11.61 -8.38 -2.81
N PHE A 360 10.56 -8.94 -2.24
CA PHE A 360 10.43 -9.07 -0.79
C PHE A 360 11.37 -10.15 -0.23
N TYR A 361 11.53 -11.27 -0.95
CA TYR A 361 12.48 -12.31 -0.58
C TYR A 361 13.91 -11.76 -0.48
N LEU A 362 14.41 -11.07 -1.51
CA LEU A 362 15.75 -10.48 -1.49
C LEU A 362 15.90 -9.40 -0.41
N GLY A 363 14.87 -8.58 -0.22
CA GLY A 363 14.84 -7.59 0.85
C GLY A 363 14.93 -8.24 2.23
N TRP A 364 14.16 -9.30 2.47
CA TRP A 364 14.18 -10.01 3.75
C TRP A 364 15.50 -10.78 3.96
N LEU A 365 16.03 -11.40 2.90
CA LEU A 365 17.32 -12.08 2.96
C LEU A 365 18.46 -11.11 3.33
N TYR A 366 18.45 -9.90 2.76
CA TYR A 366 19.51 -8.93 2.93
C TYR A 366 19.44 -8.15 4.25
N TYR A 367 18.24 -7.67 4.63
CA TYR A 367 18.04 -6.86 5.83
C TYR A 367 17.68 -7.68 7.07
N GLY A 368 17.19 -8.89 6.91
CA GLY A 368 16.65 -9.73 7.99
C GLY A 368 15.36 -9.17 8.61
N LYS A 369 14.80 -9.91 9.56
CA LYS A 369 13.65 -9.44 10.37
C LYS A 369 14.00 -8.16 11.14
N GLU A 370 15.23 -8.10 11.69
CA GLU A 370 15.72 -6.97 12.47
C GLU A 370 15.84 -5.68 11.64
N GLY A 371 16.29 -5.76 10.37
CA GLY A 371 16.38 -4.60 9.50
C GLY A 371 15.02 -3.99 9.20
N PHE A 372 14.00 -4.81 8.96
CA PHE A 372 12.63 -4.32 8.80
C PHE A 372 12.06 -3.76 10.11
N ALA A 373 12.34 -4.40 11.26
CA ALA A 373 11.96 -3.87 12.57
C ALA A 373 12.56 -2.48 12.80
N LYS A 374 13.86 -2.30 12.56
CA LYS A 374 14.53 -0.99 12.69
C LYS A 374 13.92 0.08 11.81
N ARG A 375 13.52 -0.27 10.57
CA ARG A 375 12.83 0.68 9.68
C ARG A 375 11.48 1.11 10.25
N VAL A 376 10.68 0.17 10.72
CA VAL A 376 9.37 0.45 11.33
C VAL A 376 9.53 1.27 12.61
N ASP A 377 10.41 0.85 13.52
CA ASP A 377 10.64 1.54 14.79
C ASP A 377 11.17 2.96 14.60
N HIS A 378 12.05 3.18 13.61
CA HIS A 378 12.52 4.50 13.25
C HIS A 378 11.38 5.41 12.79
N ALA A 379 10.52 4.92 11.89
CA ALA A 379 9.39 5.69 11.39
C ALA A 379 8.42 6.10 12.51
N TYR A 380 8.11 5.20 13.44
CA TYR A 380 7.31 5.53 14.63
C TYR A 380 7.99 6.56 15.53
N LYS A 381 9.30 6.44 15.78
CA LYS A 381 10.05 7.41 16.58
C LYS A 381 9.98 8.82 15.98
N ILE A 382 10.13 8.94 14.67
CA ILE A 382 10.04 10.23 13.98
C ILE A 382 8.61 10.79 14.04
N MET A 383 7.61 9.95 13.85
CA MET A 383 6.20 10.34 13.95
C MET A 383 5.85 10.81 15.37
N GLU A 384 6.27 10.07 16.40
CA GLU A 384 6.09 10.45 17.81
C GLU A 384 6.74 11.82 18.11
N TYR A 385 7.97 12.04 17.63
CA TYR A 385 8.65 13.34 17.76
C TYR A 385 7.86 14.49 17.11
N PHE A 386 7.32 14.29 15.89
CA PHE A 386 6.49 15.29 15.23
C PHE A 386 5.24 15.61 16.04
N VAL A 387 4.55 14.59 16.56
CA VAL A 387 3.32 14.76 17.38
C VAL A 387 3.61 15.58 18.63
N ASP A 388 4.71 15.29 19.33
CA ASP A 388 5.11 16.04 20.53
C ASP A 388 5.36 17.53 20.21
N LYS A 389 6.01 17.80 19.07
CA LYS A 389 6.30 19.18 18.61
C LYS A 389 5.02 19.96 18.29
N ILE A 390 4.12 19.39 17.48
CA ILE A 390 2.89 20.10 17.10
C ILE A 390 1.93 20.28 18.29
N LYS A 391 1.87 19.33 19.21
CA LYS A 391 1.06 19.46 20.44
C LYS A 391 1.58 20.53 21.40
N SER A 392 2.86 20.88 21.32
CA SER A 392 3.45 21.97 22.14
C SER A 392 3.28 23.36 21.51
N ASN A 393 2.60 23.47 20.38
CA ASN A 393 2.37 24.73 19.65
C ASN A 393 0.88 24.91 19.37
N ASP A 394 0.27 25.93 19.97
CA ASP A 394 -1.17 26.23 19.91
C ASP A 394 -1.69 26.53 18.48
N ASP A 395 -0.79 26.83 17.53
CA ASP A 395 -1.14 27.01 16.12
C ASP A 395 -1.54 25.71 15.42
N PHE A 396 -1.26 24.54 16.04
CA PHE A 396 -1.54 23.22 15.49
C PHE A 396 -2.60 22.47 16.33
N LYS A 397 -3.51 21.78 15.66
CA LYS A 397 -4.51 20.95 16.31
C LYS A 397 -4.54 19.57 15.66
N VAL A 398 -4.18 18.53 16.41
CA VAL A 398 -4.27 17.12 15.96
C VAL A 398 -5.73 16.73 15.72
N VAL A 399 -5.98 16.00 14.64
CA VAL A 399 -7.31 15.48 14.22
C VAL A 399 -7.30 13.96 14.27
N GLY A 400 -8.40 13.34 14.71
CA GLY A 400 -8.50 11.90 14.94
C GLY A 400 -7.67 11.44 16.13
N PRO A 401 -7.04 10.27 16.10
CA PRO A 401 -6.34 9.70 17.24
C PRO A 401 -5.29 10.65 17.82
N GLN A 402 -5.47 11.03 19.08
CA GLN A 402 -4.52 11.89 19.79
C GLN A 402 -3.14 11.22 19.99
N SER A 403 -3.09 9.90 19.97
CA SER A 403 -1.88 9.08 19.84
C SER A 403 -1.98 8.30 18.53
N PRO A 404 -1.39 8.79 17.42
CA PRO A 404 -1.50 8.13 16.11
C PRO A 404 -1.07 6.67 16.17
N GLN A 405 -1.87 5.79 15.59
CA GLN A 405 -1.65 4.35 15.68
C GLN A 405 -0.81 3.80 14.53
N CYS A 406 -0.79 4.50 13.39
CA CYS A 406 0.05 4.18 12.24
C CYS A 406 0.92 5.39 11.88
N LEU A 407 1.70 5.29 10.79
CA LEU A 407 2.77 6.22 10.44
C LEU A 407 2.26 7.51 9.75
N GLN A 408 1.07 7.99 10.05
CA GLN A 408 0.58 9.29 9.59
C GLN A 408 -0.02 10.10 10.73
N VAL A 409 0.05 11.41 10.58
CA VAL A 409 -0.54 12.38 11.51
C VAL A 409 -1.43 13.33 10.74
N CYS A 410 -2.66 13.48 11.22
CA CYS A 410 -3.65 14.42 10.70
C CYS A 410 -3.73 15.64 11.64
N PHE A 411 -3.69 16.86 11.09
CA PHE A 411 -3.73 18.06 11.89
C PHE A 411 -4.20 19.28 11.09
N TYR A 412 -4.80 20.25 11.77
CA TYR A 412 -4.99 21.60 11.28
C TYR A 412 -3.82 22.47 11.68
N TYR A 413 -3.43 23.40 10.81
CA TYR A 413 -2.62 24.58 11.16
C TYR A 413 -3.52 25.81 11.08
N HIS A 414 -3.78 26.44 12.22
CA HIS A 414 -4.75 27.53 12.31
C HIS A 414 -4.33 28.58 13.36
N PRO A 415 -3.26 29.36 13.08
CA PRO A 415 -2.84 30.40 14.00
C PRO A 415 -3.85 31.56 14.06
N PRO A 416 -3.85 32.37 15.13
CA PRO A 416 -4.77 33.50 15.30
C PRO A 416 -4.77 34.48 14.13
N SER A 417 -3.64 34.63 13.42
CA SER A 417 -3.50 35.50 12.25
C SER A 417 -4.38 35.13 11.07
N VAL A 418 -4.81 33.89 10.96
CA VAL A 418 -5.67 33.37 9.87
C VAL A 418 -7.05 32.92 10.39
N SER A 419 -7.45 33.30 11.59
CA SER A 419 -8.68 32.85 12.27
C SER A 419 -10.00 33.10 11.52
N THR A 420 -9.99 34.00 10.52
CA THR A 420 -11.14 34.29 9.65
C THR A 420 -11.19 33.47 8.38
N ARG A 421 -10.17 32.64 8.11
CA ARG A 421 -10.10 31.80 6.92
C ARG A 421 -10.57 30.40 7.19
N ASP A 422 -11.02 29.74 6.14
CA ASP A 422 -11.44 28.32 6.16
C ASP A 422 -10.21 27.41 6.19
N ASN A 423 -10.29 26.29 6.93
CA ASN A 423 -9.22 25.31 7.04
C ASN A 423 -8.82 24.73 5.69
N THR A 424 -9.74 24.52 4.76
CA THR A 424 -9.49 24.04 3.40
C THR A 424 -8.61 25.02 2.63
N GLU A 425 -8.90 26.33 2.71
CA GLU A 425 -8.10 27.37 2.07
C GLU A 425 -6.67 27.37 2.60
N ILE A 426 -6.51 27.38 3.92
CA ILE A 426 -5.20 27.37 4.60
C ILE A 426 -4.40 26.15 4.19
N THR A 427 -4.97 24.97 4.36
CA THR A 427 -4.32 23.67 4.12
C THR A 427 -3.86 23.54 2.67
N ARG A 428 -4.76 23.84 1.71
CA ARG A 428 -4.43 23.77 0.28
C ARG A 428 -3.39 24.78 -0.14
N PHE A 429 -3.44 25.99 0.38
CA PHE A 429 -2.45 27.04 0.07
C PHE A 429 -1.06 26.59 0.50
N ILE A 430 -0.91 26.18 1.77
CA ILE A 430 0.39 25.78 2.33
C ILE A 430 0.92 24.53 1.62
N SER A 431 0.11 23.47 1.48
CA SER A 431 0.54 22.22 0.79
C SER A 431 1.05 22.51 -0.63
N ARG A 432 0.31 23.29 -1.43
CA ARG A 432 0.70 23.64 -2.79
C ARG A 432 1.97 24.52 -2.84
N LYS A 433 2.11 25.44 -1.90
CA LYS A 433 3.28 26.31 -1.84
C LYS A 433 4.54 25.53 -1.48
N LEU A 434 4.48 24.61 -0.49
CA LEU A 434 5.58 23.73 -0.12
C LEU A 434 6.05 22.88 -1.31
N HIS A 435 5.11 22.32 -2.08
CA HIS A 435 5.43 21.55 -3.29
C HIS A 435 6.05 22.44 -4.40
N LYS A 436 5.53 23.66 -4.61
CA LYS A 436 6.13 24.61 -5.57
C LYS A 436 7.55 25.00 -5.21
N LEU A 437 7.88 25.04 -3.92
CA LEU A 437 9.24 25.26 -3.45
C LEU A 437 10.17 24.04 -3.64
N GLY A 438 9.61 22.88 -4.02
CA GLY A 438 10.36 21.64 -4.22
C GLY A 438 10.91 21.02 -2.94
N LYS A 439 10.41 21.44 -1.76
CA LYS A 439 10.98 21.08 -0.47
C LYS A 439 10.19 19.98 0.25
N TYR A 440 8.86 20.10 0.26
CA TYR A 440 7.95 19.14 0.90
C TYR A 440 6.74 18.88 0.02
N LEU A 441 6.36 17.62 -0.09
CA LEU A 441 5.10 17.18 -0.65
C LEU A 441 4.30 16.53 0.47
N VAL A 442 3.22 17.20 0.90
CA VAL A 442 2.33 16.76 1.98
C VAL A 442 0.91 16.67 1.46
N ASP A 443 0.18 15.64 1.90
CA ASP A 443 -1.21 15.41 1.51
C ASP A 443 -2.19 16.13 2.42
N PHE A 444 -3.43 16.20 1.98
CA PHE A 444 -4.55 16.73 2.74
C PHE A 444 -5.83 15.92 2.46
N SER A 445 -6.76 15.96 3.38
CA SER A 445 -8.02 15.22 3.29
C SER A 445 -9.15 16.02 3.93
N PRO A 446 -10.40 15.92 3.42
CA PRO A 446 -11.57 16.36 4.16
C PRO A 446 -11.67 15.57 5.48
N ASN A 447 -12.28 16.17 6.50
CA ASN A 447 -12.49 15.49 7.76
C ASN A 447 -13.58 14.40 7.57
N PRO A 448 -13.24 13.10 7.69
CA PRO A 448 -14.17 12.02 7.40
C PRO A 448 -15.25 11.84 8.48
N VAL A 449 -15.11 12.53 9.62
CA VAL A 449 -16.10 12.54 10.72
C VAL A 449 -17.04 13.73 10.61
N ASP A 450 -16.50 14.89 10.21
CA ASP A 450 -17.24 16.15 10.10
C ASP A 450 -16.68 17.03 8.96
N ASP A 451 -17.27 16.90 7.78
CA ASP A 451 -16.85 17.65 6.57
C ASP A 451 -16.94 19.17 6.76
N SER A 452 -17.75 19.68 7.69
CA SER A 452 -17.90 21.13 7.93
C SER A 452 -16.64 21.77 8.52
N GLN A 453 -15.74 20.98 9.07
CA GLN A 453 -14.45 21.45 9.60
C GLN A 453 -13.39 21.71 8.51
N GLY A 454 -13.70 21.40 7.25
CA GLY A 454 -12.79 21.57 6.13
C GLY A 454 -11.65 20.54 6.10
N GLU A 455 -10.67 20.78 5.22
CA GLU A 455 -9.54 19.88 5.01
C GLU A 455 -8.40 20.12 6.00
N PHE A 456 -7.74 19.04 6.39
CA PHE A 456 -6.58 19.02 7.25
C PHE A 456 -5.36 18.42 6.53
N PHE A 457 -4.16 18.70 7.04
CA PHE A 457 -2.94 18.03 6.60
C PHE A 457 -2.92 16.57 7.03
N ARG A 458 -2.50 15.69 6.12
CA ARG A 458 -2.16 14.31 6.40
C ARG A 458 -0.71 14.07 6.01
N VAL A 459 0.17 14.02 7.00
CA VAL A 459 1.61 13.82 6.79
C VAL A 459 2.00 12.39 7.12
N VAL A 460 2.73 11.72 6.21
CA VAL A 460 3.12 10.31 6.31
C VAL A 460 4.61 10.19 6.59
N PHE A 461 4.97 9.51 7.69
CA PHE A 461 6.35 9.38 8.19
C PHE A 461 6.94 8.01 7.81
N ASN A 462 7.09 7.73 6.51
CA ASN A 462 7.56 6.42 6.02
C ASN A 462 8.95 6.45 5.35
N SER A 463 9.56 7.62 5.19
CA SER A 463 10.91 7.70 4.64
C SER A 463 11.96 7.26 5.68
N PRO A 464 12.89 6.35 5.33
CA PRO A 464 13.92 5.87 6.25
C PRO A 464 15.02 6.89 6.53
N THR A 465 15.05 8.00 5.79
CA THR A 465 16.06 9.05 5.91
C THR A 465 15.57 10.28 6.67
N LEU A 466 14.34 10.25 7.20
CA LEU A 466 13.80 11.31 8.06
C LEU A 466 14.62 11.43 9.35
N THR A 467 14.89 12.69 9.74
CA THR A 467 15.55 13.05 11.01
C THR A 467 14.74 14.08 11.77
N ASN A 468 15.05 14.28 13.04
CA ASN A 468 14.40 15.33 13.85
C ASN A 468 14.59 16.72 13.26
N GLU A 469 15.76 17.02 12.68
CA GLU A 469 16.08 18.29 12.05
C GLU A 469 15.19 18.55 10.81
N ILE A 470 14.93 17.51 10.01
CA ILE A 470 14.01 17.61 8.86
C ILE A 470 12.57 17.85 9.34
N ILE A 471 12.18 17.25 10.45
CA ILE A 471 10.86 17.45 11.06
C ILE A 471 10.72 18.89 11.59
N ASP A 472 11.73 19.38 12.28
CA ASP A 472 11.74 20.79 12.75
C ASP A 472 11.67 21.77 11.56
N ASP A 473 12.39 21.48 10.47
CA ASP A 473 12.33 22.28 9.26
C ASP A 473 10.98 22.22 8.54
N LEU A 474 10.30 21.04 8.54
CA LEU A 474 8.94 20.91 8.01
C LEU A 474 7.96 21.81 8.78
N ILE A 475 7.99 21.76 10.13
CA ILE A 475 7.10 22.55 10.97
C ILE A 475 7.37 24.06 10.73
N ASN A 476 8.64 24.47 10.72
CA ASN A 476 9.01 25.85 10.44
C ASN A 476 8.57 26.29 9.02
N SER A 477 8.69 25.40 8.02
CA SER A 477 8.25 25.69 6.65
C SER A 477 6.73 25.89 6.56
N ILE A 478 5.94 25.11 7.30
CA ILE A 478 4.48 25.30 7.39
C ILE A 478 4.18 26.67 8.00
N ILE A 479 4.85 27.03 9.09
CA ILE A 479 4.66 28.32 9.78
C ILE A 479 5.04 29.49 8.86
N GLU A 480 6.22 29.42 8.22
CA GLU A 480 6.69 30.51 7.35
C GLU A 480 5.76 30.71 6.14
N VAL A 481 5.35 29.64 5.48
CA VAL A 481 4.38 29.73 4.37
C VAL A 481 3.02 30.23 4.87
N GLY A 482 2.62 29.83 6.07
CA GLY A 482 1.38 30.28 6.70
C GLY A 482 1.32 31.79 6.97
N LYS A 483 2.48 32.45 7.17
CA LYS A 483 2.56 33.93 7.31
C LYS A 483 2.24 34.67 6.00
N GLU A 484 2.24 34.02 4.86
CA GLU A 484 1.88 34.62 3.56
C GLU A 484 0.35 34.67 3.35
N LEU A 485 -0.45 34.03 4.22
CA LEU A 485 -1.91 34.04 4.20
C LEU A 485 -2.49 35.34 4.78
#